data_f41aa74a0b6bac6a9bc52d4a50cfd46d
#
_entry.id   f41aa74a0b6bac6a9bc52d4a50cfd46d
#
_cell.length_a   1.000
_cell.length_b   1.000
_cell.length_c   1.000
_cell.angle_alpha   90.00
_cell.angle_beta   90.00
_cell.angle_gamma   90.00
#
_symmetry.space_group_name_H-M   'P 1'
#
loop_
_entity.id
_entity.type
_entity.pdbx_description
1 polymer ?
#
loop_
_entity_poly.entity_id
_entity_poly.type
_entity_poly.pdbx_seq_one_letter_code
_entity_poly.pdbx_strand_id
1 'polypeptide(L)'
;WLLLYAVFAAKFTDIGAYVIGCSFGRHKLIPRISPGKSWEGVFGGVLVGTLVGTLYVWALRETFAPMGLTWARALPLGVVLSVCAVVGDLTESLFKRAANVKDSGGVIPGMGGLLDVLDSILFTAPAVYLFLRLAA
;
A
#
# COMPACT_ATOMS: atom_id res chain seq x y z
N TRP A 1 1.84 -5.14 16.08
CA TRP A 1 2.39 -5.96 14.99
C TRP A 1 1.53 -5.92 13.74
N LEU A 2 0.20 -6.02 13.85
CA LEU A 2 -0.71 -5.92 12.69
C LEU A 2 -0.64 -4.57 11.99
N LEU A 3 -0.53 -3.47 12.74
CA LEU A 3 -0.33 -2.16 12.15
C LEU A 3 0.99 -2.10 11.34
N LEU A 4 2.07 -2.65 11.91
CA LEU A 4 3.34 -2.74 11.19
C LEU A 4 3.22 -3.59 9.93
N TYR A 5 2.52 -4.72 9.98
CA TYR A 5 2.23 -5.52 8.80
C TYR A 5 1.53 -4.71 7.70
N ALA A 6 0.48 -3.95 8.05
CA ALA A 6 -0.24 -3.11 7.09
C ALA A 6 0.68 -2.02 6.49
N VAL A 7 1.47 -1.36 7.34
CA VAL A 7 2.42 -0.33 6.90
C VAL A 7 3.50 -0.93 5.99
N PHE A 8 4.06 -2.09 6.36
CA PHE A 8 5.05 -2.78 5.51
C PHE A 8 4.45 -3.16 4.16
N ALA A 9 3.27 -3.80 4.14
CA ALA A 9 2.61 -4.17 2.89
C ALA A 9 2.37 -2.93 2.01
N ALA A 10 1.83 -1.83 2.56
CA ALA A 10 1.58 -0.61 1.82
C ALA A 10 2.87 0.03 1.30
N LYS A 11 3.87 0.27 2.15
CA LYS A 11 5.11 0.95 1.75
C LYS A 11 5.95 0.14 0.76
N PHE A 12 5.99 -1.17 0.91
CA PHE A 12 6.67 -2.01 -0.08
C PHE A 12 5.88 -2.14 -1.39
N THR A 13 4.56 -1.95 -1.37
CA THR A 13 3.76 -1.79 -2.59
C THR A 13 4.18 -0.53 -3.34
N ASP A 14 4.32 0.61 -2.65
CA ASP A 14 4.75 1.87 -3.26
C ASP A 14 6.18 1.77 -3.85
N ILE A 15 7.11 1.19 -3.08
CA ILE A 15 8.49 0.98 -3.52
C ILE A 15 8.53 0.04 -4.74
N GLY A 16 7.82 -1.09 -4.69
CA GLY A 16 7.74 -2.04 -5.79
C GLY A 16 7.11 -1.42 -7.04
N ALA A 17 6.03 -0.65 -6.86
CA ALA A 17 5.35 0.05 -7.94
C ALA A 17 6.28 1.09 -8.60
N TYR A 18 7.06 1.80 -7.82
CA TYR A 18 8.02 2.77 -8.32
C TYR A 18 9.16 2.08 -9.09
N VAL A 19 9.82 1.10 -8.50
CA VAL A 19 10.97 0.41 -9.11
C VAL A 19 10.56 -0.28 -10.41
N ILE A 20 9.47 -1.05 -10.39
CA ILE A 20 9.00 -1.80 -11.56
C ILE A 20 8.38 -0.86 -12.59
N GLY A 21 7.66 0.16 -12.14
CA GLY A 21 7.10 1.19 -13.02
C GLY A 21 8.17 2.00 -13.77
N CYS A 22 9.28 2.34 -13.12
CA CYS A 22 10.40 3.02 -13.78
C CYS A 22 11.17 2.12 -14.74
N SER A 23 11.33 0.82 -14.40
CA SER A 23 12.12 -0.11 -15.21
C SER A 23 11.35 -0.69 -16.39
N PHE A 24 10.08 -1.01 -16.19
CA PHE A 24 9.26 -1.76 -17.16
C PHE A 24 7.95 -1.07 -17.55
N GLY A 25 7.62 0.09 -16.97
CA GLY A 25 6.34 0.77 -17.17
C GLY A 25 6.18 1.30 -18.61
N ARG A 26 5.35 0.63 -19.39
CA ARG A 26 5.00 1.02 -20.78
C ARG A 26 3.60 1.60 -20.88
N HIS A 27 2.65 1.04 -20.12
CA HIS A 27 1.25 1.41 -20.17
C HIS A 27 0.89 2.31 -18.99
N LYS A 28 0.58 3.57 -19.25
CA LYS A 28 0.21 4.53 -18.21
C LYS A 28 -1.14 4.18 -17.62
N LEU A 29 -1.26 4.25 -16.27
CA LEU A 29 -2.49 3.92 -15.54
C LEU A 29 -3.57 5.00 -15.75
N ILE A 30 -3.31 6.21 -15.27
CA ILE A 30 -4.23 7.36 -15.40
C ILE A 30 -3.38 8.63 -15.65
N PRO A 31 -3.04 8.94 -16.92
CA PRO A 31 -2.13 10.04 -17.26
C PRO A 31 -2.57 11.42 -16.73
N ARG A 32 -3.88 11.66 -16.64
CA ARG A 32 -4.44 12.94 -16.19
C ARG A 32 -4.30 13.18 -14.68
N ILE A 33 -4.26 12.13 -13.88
CA ILE A 33 -4.22 12.23 -12.41
C ILE A 33 -2.78 12.01 -11.93
N SER A 34 -2.15 10.92 -12.36
CA SER A 34 -0.79 10.53 -11.99
C SER A 34 -0.01 10.03 -13.22
N PRO A 35 0.71 10.91 -13.91
CA PRO A 35 1.42 10.57 -15.15
C PRO A 35 2.62 9.62 -14.92
N GLY A 36 3.09 9.49 -13.68
CA GLY A 36 4.19 8.59 -13.30
C GLY A 36 3.79 7.13 -13.15
N LYS A 37 2.52 6.84 -12.87
CA LYS A 37 2.05 5.48 -12.61
C LYS A 37 1.80 4.68 -13.88
N SER A 38 2.16 3.39 -13.85
CA SER A 38 1.95 2.42 -14.92
C SER A 38 1.25 1.16 -14.40
N TRP A 39 0.56 0.43 -15.27
CA TRP A 39 -0.06 -0.85 -14.94
C TRP A 39 0.97 -1.87 -14.48
N GLU A 40 2.11 -1.94 -15.15
CA GLU A 40 3.21 -2.84 -14.79
C GLU A 40 3.74 -2.52 -13.38
N GLY A 41 3.85 -1.22 -13.07
CA GLY A 41 4.21 -0.77 -11.73
C GLY A 41 3.20 -1.21 -10.68
N VAL A 42 1.89 -1.06 -10.95
CA VAL A 42 0.84 -1.51 -10.02
C VAL A 42 0.93 -3.01 -9.76
N PHE A 43 0.99 -3.83 -10.81
CA PHE A 43 1.11 -5.28 -10.65
C PHE A 43 2.39 -5.67 -9.89
N GLY A 44 3.50 -5.05 -10.24
CA GLY A 44 4.77 -5.28 -9.55
C GLY A 44 4.73 -4.85 -8.09
N GLY A 45 4.12 -3.71 -7.80
CA GLY A 45 3.94 -3.21 -6.44
C GLY A 45 3.09 -4.16 -5.60
N VAL A 46 1.94 -4.60 -6.12
CA VAL A 46 1.07 -5.58 -5.44
C VAL A 46 1.84 -6.88 -5.16
N LEU A 47 2.62 -7.36 -6.12
CA LEU A 47 3.44 -8.56 -5.93
C LEU A 47 4.47 -8.36 -4.81
N VAL A 48 5.25 -7.29 -4.86
CA VAL A 48 6.30 -7.01 -3.87
C VAL A 48 5.71 -6.78 -2.48
N GLY A 49 4.67 -5.96 -2.34
CA GLY A 49 4.00 -5.69 -1.06
C GLY A 49 3.42 -6.95 -0.43
N THR A 50 2.77 -7.80 -1.25
CA THR A 50 2.23 -9.08 -0.81
C THR A 50 3.33 -10.04 -0.34
N LEU A 51 4.40 -10.18 -1.10
CA LEU A 51 5.52 -11.06 -0.75
C LEU A 51 6.20 -10.62 0.53
N VAL A 52 6.53 -9.33 0.65
CA VAL A 52 7.18 -8.77 1.84
C VAL A 52 6.27 -8.89 3.06
N GLY A 53 4.98 -8.56 2.93
CA GLY A 53 4.02 -8.73 4.01
C GLY A 53 3.88 -10.19 4.45
N THR A 54 3.79 -11.13 3.52
CA THR A 54 3.72 -12.56 3.83
C THR A 54 4.99 -13.06 4.51
N LEU A 55 6.17 -12.63 4.03
CA LEU A 55 7.47 -12.96 4.63
C LEU A 55 7.58 -12.40 6.06
N TYR A 56 7.07 -11.20 6.30
CA TYR A 56 7.04 -10.60 7.63
C TYR A 56 6.21 -11.43 8.62
N VAL A 57 5.01 -11.89 8.21
CA VAL A 57 4.17 -12.78 9.04
C VAL A 57 4.84 -14.14 9.26
N TRP A 58 5.50 -14.68 8.23
CA TRP A 58 6.23 -15.94 8.34
C TRP A 58 7.42 -15.84 9.32
N ALA A 59 8.19 -14.75 9.25
CA ALA A 59 9.33 -14.51 10.14
C ALA A 59 8.90 -14.33 11.60
N LEU A 60 7.73 -13.72 11.84
CA LEU A 60 7.17 -13.46 13.17
C LEU A 60 5.99 -14.38 13.50
N ARG A 61 6.01 -15.60 12.98
CA ARG A 61 4.91 -16.57 13.10
C ARG A 61 4.41 -16.81 14.53
N GLU A 62 5.32 -16.82 15.51
CA GLU A 62 4.97 -17.01 16.92
C GLU A 62 4.16 -15.85 17.49
N THR A 63 4.44 -14.62 17.02
CA THR A 63 3.71 -13.42 17.41
C THR A 63 2.32 -13.36 16.76
N PHE A 64 2.18 -13.85 15.53
CA PHE A 64 0.93 -13.82 14.79
C PHE A 64 0.03 -15.04 15.00
N ALA A 65 0.57 -16.15 15.48
CA ALA A 65 -0.17 -17.39 15.75
C ALA A 65 -1.39 -17.18 16.68
N PRO A 66 -1.28 -16.43 17.80
CA PRO A 66 -2.44 -16.17 18.67
C PRO A 66 -3.56 -15.37 18.01
N MET A 67 -3.23 -14.61 16.95
CA MET A 67 -4.18 -13.81 16.16
C MET A 67 -4.79 -14.60 15.00
N GLY A 68 -4.45 -15.88 14.85
CA GLY A 68 -4.90 -16.72 13.75
C GLY A 68 -4.36 -16.31 12.36
N LEU A 69 -3.38 -15.38 12.31
CA LEU A 69 -2.78 -14.92 11.08
C LEU A 69 -1.59 -15.81 10.70
N THR A 70 -1.88 -16.81 9.88
CA THR A 70 -0.85 -17.69 9.28
C THR A 70 -0.36 -17.09 7.96
N TRP A 71 0.79 -17.57 7.46
CA TRP A 71 1.32 -17.16 6.16
C TRP A 71 0.32 -17.36 5.01
N ALA A 72 -0.50 -18.44 5.07
CA ALA A 72 -1.53 -18.74 4.08
C ALA A 72 -2.68 -17.72 4.09
N ARG A 73 -3.01 -17.14 5.25
CA ARG A 73 -3.99 -16.05 5.39
C ARG A 73 -3.37 -14.68 5.13
N ALA A 74 -2.08 -14.52 5.42
CA ALA A 74 -1.34 -13.30 5.16
C ALA A 74 -1.22 -12.98 3.66
N LEU A 75 -1.16 -14.01 2.80
CA LEU A 75 -1.04 -13.84 1.37
C LEU A 75 -2.27 -13.12 0.76
N PRO A 76 -3.51 -13.61 0.88
CA PRO A 76 -4.68 -12.89 0.37
C PRO A 76 -4.89 -11.54 1.04
N LEU A 77 -4.60 -11.42 2.35
CA LEU A 77 -4.66 -10.15 3.04
C LEU A 77 -3.63 -9.17 2.48
N GLY A 78 -2.41 -9.61 2.21
CA GLY A 78 -1.36 -8.80 1.59
C GLY A 78 -1.78 -8.26 0.23
N VAL A 79 -2.44 -9.06 -0.62
CA VAL A 79 -2.99 -8.59 -1.89
C VAL A 79 -4.02 -7.49 -1.67
N VAL A 80 -4.98 -7.71 -0.75
CA VAL A 80 -6.01 -6.71 -0.44
C VAL A 80 -5.38 -5.41 0.07
N LEU A 81 -4.43 -5.48 1.01
CA LEU A 81 -3.76 -4.30 1.55
C LEU A 81 -2.96 -3.55 0.48
N SER A 82 -2.26 -4.27 -0.40
CA SER A 82 -1.52 -3.66 -1.50
C SER A 82 -2.45 -2.96 -2.50
N VAL A 83 -3.59 -3.56 -2.83
CA VAL A 83 -4.60 -2.91 -3.68
C VAL A 83 -5.18 -1.68 -2.99
N CYS A 84 -5.52 -1.77 -1.70
CA CYS A 84 -5.99 -0.63 -0.92
C CYS A 84 -4.97 0.51 -0.88
N ALA A 85 -3.68 0.20 -0.75
CA ALA A 85 -2.61 1.21 -0.78
C ALA A 85 -2.56 1.93 -2.14
N VAL A 86 -2.62 1.18 -3.25
CA VAL A 86 -2.67 1.77 -4.60
C VAL A 86 -3.88 2.67 -4.79
N VAL A 87 -5.06 2.23 -4.32
CA VAL A 87 -6.31 3.03 -4.40
C VAL A 87 -6.20 4.29 -3.55
N GLY A 88 -5.63 4.17 -2.33
CA GLY A 88 -5.40 5.31 -1.43
C GLY A 88 -4.53 6.38 -2.08
N ASP A 89 -3.37 6.00 -2.62
CA ASP A 89 -2.45 6.91 -3.29
C ASP A 89 -3.06 7.55 -4.56
N LEU A 90 -3.87 6.79 -5.33
CA LEU A 90 -4.63 7.37 -6.46
C LEU A 90 -5.68 8.36 -6.01
N THR A 91 -6.38 8.07 -4.93
CA THR A 91 -7.41 8.93 -4.35
C THR A 91 -6.79 10.23 -3.84
N GLU A 92 -5.66 10.14 -3.13
CA GLU A 92 -4.91 11.32 -2.69
C GLU A 92 -4.44 12.17 -3.87
N SER A 93 -3.88 11.53 -4.90
CA SER A 93 -3.47 12.21 -6.13
C SER A 93 -4.63 12.94 -6.80
N LEU A 94 -5.83 12.35 -6.80
CA LEU A 94 -7.04 12.95 -7.34
C LEU A 94 -7.49 14.18 -6.52
N PHE A 95 -7.48 14.09 -5.19
CA PHE A 95 -7.79 15.21 -4.31
C PHE A 95 -6.83 16.38 -4.50
N LYS A 96 -5.53 16.13 -4.61
CA LYS A 96 -4.52 17.16 -4.89
C LYS A 96 -4.82 17.88 -6.22
N ARG A 97 -5.18 17.15 -7.27
CA ARG A 97 -5.53 17.74 -8.57
C ARG A 97 -6.83 18.53 -8.50
N ALA A 98 -7.85 18.03 -7.80
CA ALA A 98 -9.12 18.74 -7.61
C ALA A 98 -8.95 20.05 -6.84
N ALA A 99 -8.01 20.10 -5.88
CA ALA A 99 -7.65 21.30 -5.14
C ALA A 99 -6.66 22.23 -5.87
N ASN A 100 -6.25 21.89 -7.11
CA ASN A 100 -5.22 22.60 -7.87
C ASN A 100 -3.88 22.74 -7.14
N VAL A 101 -3.55 21.79 -6.26
CA VAL A 101 -2.26 21.71 -5.57
C VAL A 101 -1.50 20.48 -6.03
N LYS A 102 -0.19 20.50 -5.89
CA LYS A 102 0.67 19.34 -6.19
C LYS A 102 1.09 18.63 -4.91
N ASP A 103 1.34 19.38 -3.86
CA ASP A 103 1.85 18.88 -2.59
C ASP A 103 0.86 19.26 -1.47
N SER A 104 0.65 18.37 -0.52
CA SER A 104 -0.28 18.57 0.60
C SER A 104 0.33 19.34 1.77
N GLY A 105 1.38 20.16 1.51
CA GLY A 105 2.11 20.96 2.50
C GLY A 105 3.45 20.34 2.90
N GLY A 106 4.28 21.11 3.60
CA GLY A 106 5.62 20.73 4.05
C GLY A 106 5.71 20.52 5.56
N VAL A 107 4.72 19.87 6.18
CA VAL A 107 4.67 19.71 7.64
C VAL A 107 5.79 18.80 8.13
N ILE A 108 6.18 17.81 7.32
CA ILE A 108 7.27 16.88 7.66
C ILE A 108 8.41 17.08 6.66
N PRO A 109 9.59 17.57 7.08
CA PRO A 109 10.74 17.73 6.19
C PRO A 109 11.12 16.40 5.53
N GLY A 110 11.12 16.36 4.19
CA GLY A 110 11.50 15.18 3.40
C GLY A 110 10.40 14.14 3.15
N MET A 111 9.24 14.22 3.81
CA MET A 111 8.14 13.27 3.65
C MET A 111 6.85 13.87 3.04
N GLY A 112 6.83 15.19 2.79
CA GLY A 112 5.64 15.88 2.29
C GLY A 112 4.64 16.28 3.38
N GLY A 113 3.35 16.28 3.06
CA GLY A 113 2.30 16.61 4.01
C GLY A 113 1.90 15.43 4.89
N LEU A 114 1.22 15.75 6.00
CA LEU A 114 0.64 14.73 6.89
C LEU A 114 -0.30 13.80 6.12
N LEU A 115 -1.01 14.31 5.13
CA LEU A 115 -1.93 13.54 4.30
C LEU A 115 -1.19 12.47 3.47
N ASP A 116 0.01 12.79 2.96
CA ASP A 116 0.86 11.88 2.18
C ASP A 116 1.32 10.65 3.00
N VAL A 117 1.41 10.81 4.32
CA VAL A 117 1.81 9.71 5.23
C VAL A 117 0.60 8.86 5.64
N LEU A 118 -0.56 9.50 5.77
CA LEU A 118 -1.77 8.85 6.28
C LEU A 118 -2.64 8.22 5.19
N ASP A 119 -2.45 8.57 3.92
CA ASP A 119 -3.26 8.08 2.80
C ASP A 119 -3.35 6.55 2.74
N SER A 120 -2.18 5.90 2.76
CA SER A 120 -2.07 4.44 2.73
C SER A 120 -2.70 3.78 3.96
N ILE A 121 -2.53 4.40 5.16
CA ILE A 121 -3.07 3.87 6.42
C ILE A 121 -4.59 4.00 6.45
N LEU A 122 -5.13 5.10 5.93
CA LEU A 122 -6.58 5.37 5.92
C LEU A 122 -7.36 4.27 5.18
N PHE A 123 -6.80 3.75 4.09
CA PHE A 123 -7.42 2.69 3.30
C PHE A 123 -7.06 1.28 3.78
N THR A 124 -5.86 1.08 4.33
CA THR A 124 -5.43 -0.25 4.80
C THR A 124 -5.99 -0.61 6.18
N ALA A 125 -6.19 0.35 7.09
CA ALA A 125 -6.71 0.08 8.42
C ALA A 125 -8.13 -0.54 8.43
N PRO A 126 -9.11 -0.03 7.65
CA PRO A 126 -10.42 -0.68 7.52
C PRO A 126 -10.33 -2.11 6.96
N ALA A 127 -9.44 -2.35 6.00
CA ALA A 127 -9.26 -3.67 5.41
C ALA A 127 -8.72 -4.68 6.43
N VAL A 128 -7.74 -4.28 7.26
CA VAL A 128 -7.24 -5.10 8.37
C VAL A 128 -8.35 -5.38 9.39
N TYR A 129 -9.14 -4.38 9.74
CA TYR A 129 -10.25 -4.54 10.68
C TYR A 129 -11.29 -5.54 10.18
N LEU A 130 -11.71 -5.41 8.92
CA LEU A 130 -12.65 -6.33 8.29
C LEU A 130 -12.10 -7.75 8.25
N PHE A 131 -10.83 -7.91 7.88
CA PHE A 131 -10.18 -9.22 7.88
C PHE A 131 -10.22 -9.88 9.26
N LEU A 132 -9.89 -9.14 10.32
CA LEU A 132 -9.94 -9.67 11.69
C LEU A 132 -11.34 -10.09 12.10
N ARG A 133 -12.37 -9.33 11.71
CA ARG A 133 -13.76 -9.66 11.97
C ARG A 133 -14.23 -10.91 11.26
N LEU A 134 -13.73 -11.15 10.04
CA LEU A 134 -14.10 -12.32 9.23
C LEU A 134 -13.27 -13.56 9.58
N ALA A 135 -12.09 -13.37 10.18
CA ALA A 135 -11.19 -14.45 10.56
C ALA A 135 -11.39 -14.95 12.01
N ALA A 136 -12.12 -14.16 12.84
CA ALA A 136 -12.52 -14.52 14.20
C ALA A 136 -13.77 -15.40 14.19
#